data_869415da4e9a1b5059e33815b2b95474
#
_entry.id   869415da4e9a1b5059e33815b2b95474
#
_cell.length_a   1.000
_cell.length_b   1.000
_cell.length_c   1.000
_cell.angle_alpha   90.00
_cell.angle_beta   90.00
_cell.angle_gamma   90.00
#
_symmetry.space_group_name_H-M   'P 1'
#
loop_
_entity.id
_entity.type
_entity.pdbx_description
1 polymer ?
#
loop_
_entity_poly.entity_id
_entity_poly.type
_entity_poly.pdbx_seq_one_letter_code
_entity_poly.pdbx_strand_id
1 'polypeptide(L)'
;MGTIGVQLYTVRNVLPQVPARTLRAIEEVGYREIEATYAGLDRLWPHVQASRLKPVSVHLDNTLMNAGREDDLARAIEQVKQWDFAYAVFPYLPPAERGGLDTFRALADKLNRSGEKCRVAGITFCYHNHAFEFAPLEGTTGFQVMVDRLDPKLCAFEIDCFWVSVTGHDPAALLRKLSGRVPLVHLKDKAPGTPVVFDESVDRAAFREVGNGVLDWAAILRGAASAGVQHYFVEQDQTPGDPLDSLRQSYAYLSKLNY
;
A
#
# COMPACT_ATOMS: atom_id res chain seq x y z
N MET A 1 2.30 -18.18 5.58
CA MET A 1 1.90 -16.80 5.21
C MET A 1 0.74 -16.40 6.10
N GLY A 2 0.70 -15.12 6.51
CA GLY A 2 -0.50 -14.54 7.09
C GLY A 2 -1.68 -14.58 6.12
N THR A 3 -2.78 -13.99 6.53
CA THR A 3 -3.98 -13.84 5.67
C THR A 3 -3.64 -12.99 4.45
N ILE A 4 -4.08 -13.41 3.26
CA ILE A 4 -3.92 -12.63 2.03
C ILE A 4 -5.10 -11.65 1.94
N GLY A 5 -4.77 -10.37 1.86
CA GLY A 5 -5.69 -9.27 1.63
C GLY A 5 -5.64 -8.76 0.20
N VAL A 6 -6.53 -7.84 -0.11
CA VAL A 6 -6.60 -7.13 -1.39
C VAL A 6 -6.73 -5.63 -1.17
N GLN A 7 -5.95 -4.85 -1.94
CA GLN A 7 -6.18 -3.41 -2.06
C GLN A 7 -7.31 -3.18 -3.08
N LEU A 8 -8.41 -2.58 -2.61
CA LEU A 8 -9.64 -2.40 -3.39
C LEU A 8 -9.48 -1.46 -4.59
N TYR A 9 -8.39 -0.70 -4.66
CA TYR A 9 -8.04 0.10 -5.84
C TYR A 9 -7.92 -0.76 -7.11
N THR A 10 -7.53 -2.03 -6.97
CA THR A 10 -7.50 -3.01 -8.08
C THR A 10 -8.85 -3.12 -8.79
N VAL A 11 -9.94 -3.07 -8.04
CA VAL A 11 -11.31 -3.22 -8.55
C VAL A 11 -12.07 -1.88 -8.64
N ARG A 12 -11.37 -0.73 -8.58
CA ARG A 12 -11.96 0.62 -8.55
C ARG A 12 -12.94 0.92 -9.69
N ASN A 13 -12.77 0.26 -10.84
CA ASN A 13 -13.61 0.47 -12.01
C ASN A 13 -14.94 -0.31 -11.95
N VAL A 14 -15.02 -1.37 -11.15
CA VAL A 14 -16.22 -2.23 -11.04
C VAL A 14 -16.89 -2.13 -9.68
N LEU A 15 -16.12 -1.90 -8.63
CA LEU A 15 -16.59 -1.85 -7.25
C LEU A 15 -17.72 -0.83 -7.01
N PRO A 16 -17.63 0.43 -7.49
CA PRO A 16 -18.70 1.42 -7.26
C PRO A 16 -20.02 1.08 -7.96
N GLN A 17 -19.97 0.26 -9.01
CA GLN A 17 -21.14 -0.08 -9.82
C GLN A 17 -21.95 -1.25 -9.19
N VAL A 18 -21.24 -2.23 -8.63
CA VAL A 18 -21.84 -3.46 -8.08
C VAL A 18 -21.13 -3.92 -6.81
N PRO A 19 -21.10 -3.08 -5.73
CA PRO A 19 -20.24 -3.29 -4.59
C PRO A 19 -20.45 -4.64 -3.89
N ALA A 20 -21.68 -5.02 -3.59
CA ALA A 20 -21.98 -6.28 -2.91
C ALA A 20 -21.52 -7.50 -3.73
N ARG A 21 -21.69 -7.46 -5.05
CA ARG A 21 -21.26 -8.56 -5.95
C ARG A 21 -19.73 -8.64 -6.01
N THR A 22 -19.05 -7.49 -6.11
CA THR A 22 -17.59 -7.42 -6.20
C THR A 22 -16.95 -7.94 -4.93
N LEU A 23 -17.41 -7.48 -3.75
CA LEU A 23 -16.86 -7.94 -2.46
C LEU A 23 -17.10 -9.44 -2.26
N ARG A 24 -18.28 -9.95 -2.62
CA ARG A 24 -18.56 -11.40 -2.58
C ARG A 24 -17.63 -12.19 -3.49
N ALA A 25 -17.38 -11.70 -4.72
CA ALA A 25 -16.45 -12.37 -5.64
C ALA A 25 -15.02 -12.41 -5.08
N ILE A 26 -14.56 -11.35 -4.40
CA ILE A 26 -13.27 -11.31 -3.70
C ILE A 26 -13.22 -12.36 -2.57
N GLU A 27 -14.28 -12.50 -1.78
CA GLU A 27 -14.38 -13.54 -0.74
C GLU A 27 -14.35 -14.96 -1.33
N GLU A 28 -15.08 -15.18 -2.43
CA GLU A 28 -15.14 -16.47 -3.12
C GLU A 28 -13.79 -16.89 -3.71
N VAL A 29 -12.97 -15.92 -4.15
CA VAL A 29 -11.58 -16.17 -4.55
C VAL A 29 -10.74 -16.70 -3.37
N GLY A 30 -10.99 -16.21 -2.16
CA GLY A 30 -10.28 -16.65 -0.96
C GLY A 30 -9.66 -15.53 -0.13
N TYR A 31 -9.70 -14.28 -0.59
CA TYR A 31 -9.26 -13.13 0.19
C TYR A 31 -10.06 -12.99 1.49
N ARG A 32 -9.41 -12.47 2.53
CA ARG A 32 -10.03 -12.33 3.86
C ARG A 32 -9.86 -10.94 4.46
N GLU A 33 -8.94 -10.17 3.96
CA GLU A 33 -8.63 -8.81 4.41
C GLU A 33 -8.74 -7.83 3.26
N ILE A 34 -9.12 -6.59 3.58
CA ILE A 34 -9.13 -5.50 2.62
C ILE A 34 -8.28 -4.33 3.12
N GLU A 35 -7.67 -3.69 2.15
CA GLU A 35 -7.26 -2.31 2.24
C GLU A 35 -8.14 -1.48 1.32
N ALA A 36 -8.61 -0.35 1.82
CA ALA A 36 -9.57 0.51 1.14
C ALA A 36 -8.98 1.90 0.87
N THR A 37 -9.63 2.66 0.01
CA THR A 37 -9.39 4.11 -0.12
C THR A 37 -10.43 4.85 0.69
N TYR A 38 -10.02 5.83 1.51
CA TYR A 38 -10.91 6.61 2.37
C TYR A 38 -11.97 7.38 1.57
N ALA A 39 -11.57 7.95 0.43
CA ALA A 39 -12.51 8.66 -0.45
C ALA A 39 -13.62 7.73 -0.94
N GLY A 40 -14.87 8.04 -0.60
CA GLY A 40 -16.06 7.27 -0.97
C GLY A 40 -16.30 5.99 -0.17
N LEU A 41 -15.49 5.75 0.86
CA LEU A 41 -15.64 4.56 1.71
C LEU A 41 -16.95 4.58 2.52
N ASP A 42 -17.48 5.74 2.84
CA ASP A 42 -18.78 5.92 3.48
C ASP A 42 -19.91 5.23 2.71
N ARG A 43 -19.90 5.32 1.38
CA ARG A 43 -20.88 4.65 0.50
C ARG A 43 -20.63 3.15 0.39
N LEU A 44 -19.37 2.74 0.47
CA LEU A 44 -18.98 1.33 0.38
C LEU A 44 -19.21 0.60 1.71
N TRP A 45 -19.13 1.32 2.82
CA TRP A 45 -19.09 0.76 4.17
C TRP A 45 -20.24 -0.21 4.51
N PRO A 46 -21.51 0.06 4.19
CA PRO A 46 -22.59 -0.91 4.44
C PRO A 46 -22.38 -2.25 3.74
N HIS A 47 -21.72 -2.25 2.58
CA HIS A 47 -21.41 -3.48 1.85
C HIS A 47 -20.20 -4.22 2.45
N VAL A 48 -19.21 -3.48 2.96
CA VAL A 48 -18.08 -4.05 3.70
C VAL A 48 -18.58 -4.73 4.97
N GLN A 49 -19.45 -4.06 5.75
CA GLN A 49 -20.05 -4.62 6.96
C GLN A 49 -20.88 -5.88 6.69
N ALA A 50 -21.54 -5.97 5.54
CA ALA A 50 -22.33 -7.13 5.14
C ALA A 50 -21.47 -8.28 4.58
N SER A 51 -20.18 -8.05 4.34
CA SER A 51 -19.21 -9.02 3.85
C SER A 51 -18.50 -9.74 5.01
N ARG A 52 -17.69 -10.75 4.68
CA ARG A 52 -16.79 -11.42 5.64
C ARG A 52 -15.37 -10.91 5.54
N LEU A 53 -15.12 -9.88 4.73
CA LEU A 53 -13.82 -9.27 4.56
C LEU A 53 -13.53 -8.39 5.76
N LYS A 54 -12.37 -8.60 6.38
CA LYS A 54 -11.92 -7.80 7.51
C LYS A 54 -11.30 -6.50 7.00
N PRO A 55 -11.78 -5.32 7.40
CA PRO A 55 -11.09 -4.06 7.14
C PRO A 55 -9.80 -4.04 7.98
N VAL A 56 -8.67 -3.77 7.33
CA VAL A 56 -7.37 -3.76 8.01
C VAL A 56 -6.69 -2.42 7.86
N SER A 57 -6.57 -1.94 6.63
CA SER A 57 -5.84 -0.73 6.29
C SER A 57 -6.64 0.18 5.36
N VAL A 58 -6.43 1.49 5.48
CA VAL A 58 -7.08 2.49 4.64
C VAL A 58 -6.10 3.55 4.17
N HIS A 59 -6.04 3.76 2.85
CA HIS A 59 -5.35 4.88 2.23
C HIS A 59 -6.15 6.16 2.44
N LEU A 60 -5.60 7.08 3.23
CA LEU A 60 -6.22 8.39 3.48
C LEU A 60 -6.08 9.31 2.25
N ASP A 61 -6.92 10.34 2.18
CA ASP A 61 -6.66 11.44 1.26
C ASP A 61 -5.41 12.20 1.72
N ASN A 62 -4.39 12.27 0.85
CA ASN A 62 -3.11 12.92 1.14
C ASN A 62 -3.26 14.39 1.54
N THR A 63 -4.30 15.07 1.06
CA THR A 63 -4.58 16.47 1.39
C THR A 63 -5.00 16.68 2.84
N LEU A 64 -5.45 15.63 3.55
CA LEU A 64 -5.81 15.71 4.97
C LEU A 64 -4.63 16.08 5.88
N MET A 65 -3.40 15.84 5.43
CA MET A 65 -2.18 16.20 6.15
C MET A 65 -1.72 17.63 5.87
N ASN A 66 -2.41 18.39 5.02
CA ASN A 66 -2.05 19.76 4.69
C ASN A 66 -2.44 20.73 5.83
N ALA A 67 -1.71 21.83 5.95
CA ALA A 67 -2.00 22.86 6.93
C ALA A 67 -3.44 23.40 6.77
N GLY A 68 -4.10 23.62 7.89
CA GLY A 68 -5.50 24.07 7.93
C GLY A 68 -6.53 22.94 7.75
N ARG A 69 -6.09 21.67 7.66
CA ARG A 69 -6.96 20.49 7.56
C ARG A 69 -6.93 19.62 8.84
N GLU A 70 -6.44 20.16 9.96
CA GLU A 70 -6.24 19.40 11.20
C GLU A 70 -7.53 18.80 11.74
N ASP A 71 -8.66 19.53 11.64
CA ASP A 71 -9.98 19.03 12.06
C ASP A 71 -10.54 17.99 11.09
N ASP A 72 -10.25 18.12 9.79
CA ASP A 72 -10.63 17.11 8.80
C ASP A 72 -9.88 15.80 9.04
N LEU A 73 -8.58 15.89 9.30
CA LEU A 73 -7.77 14.73 9.65
C LEU A 73 -8.27 14.06 10.93
N ALA A 74 -8.60 14.85 11.97
CA ALA A 74 -9.12 14.31 13.21
C ALA A 74 -10.45 13.57 13.00
N ARG A 75 -11.37 14.12 12.19
CA ARG A 75 -12.62 13.45 11.83
C ARG A 75 -12.38 12.16 11.04
N ALA A 76 -11.44 12.18 10.09
CA ALA A 76 -11.10 10.99 9.31
C ALA A 76 -10.52 9.88 10.20
N ILE A 77 -9.62 10.21 11.13
CA ILE A 77 -9.04 9.25 12.08
C ILE A 77 -10.14 8.63 12.96
N GLU A 78 -11.05 9.43 13.49
CA GLU A 78 -12.17 8.93 14.31
C GLU A 78 -13.07 8.00 13.49
N GLN A 79 -13.37 8.33 12.24
CA GLN A 79 -14.18 7.49 11.38
C GLN A 79 -13.48 6.18 11.01
N VAL A 80 -12.19 6.21 10.72
CA VAL A 80 -11.35 5.03 10.46
C VAL A 80 -11.37 4.09 11.66
N LYS A 81 -11.28 4.65 12.87
CA LYS A 81 -11.40 3.90 14.12
C LYS A 81 -12.78 3.27 14.30
N GLN A 82 -13.86 4.02 14.02
CA GLN A 82 -15.24 3.51 14.08
C GLN A 82 -15.49 2.37 13.09
N TRP A 83 -14.78 2.37 11.98
CA TRP A 83 -14.79 1.31 10.96
C TRP A 83 -13.84 0.15 11.24
N ASP A 84 -13.23 0.11 12.44
CA ASP A 84 -12.33 -0.95 12.91
C ASP A 84 -11.08 -1.19 12.04
N PHE A 85 -10.60 -0.16 11.35
CA PHE A 85 -9.31 -0.22 10.68
C PHE A 85 -8.17 -0.04 11.68
N ALA A 86 -7.20 -0.94 11.61
CA ALA A 86 -6.00 -0.89 12.46
C ALA A 86 -4.90 0.04 11.90
N TYR A 87 -4.92 0.29 10.58
CA TYR A 87 -3.91 1.06 9.88
C TYR A 87 -4.52 2.17 9.04
N ALA A 88 -3.83 3.32 9.03
CA ALA A 88 -4.09 4.43 8.14
C ALA A 88 -2.80 4.76 7.37
N VAL A 89 -2.89 4.95 6.06
CA VAL A 89 -1.73 5.08 5.18
C VAL A 89 -1.75 6.43 4.48
N PHE A 90 -0.59 7.11 4.43
CA PHE A 90 -0.34 8.18 3.47
C PHE A 90 0.03 7.54 2.14
N PRO A 91 -0.84 7.62 1.12
CA PRO A 91 -0.69 6.76 -0.06
C PRO A 91 0.20 7.34 -1.16
N TYR A 92 0.35 8.67 -1.23
CA TYR A 92 0.93 9.27 -2.42
C TYR A 92 1.29 10.74 -2.24
N LEU A 93 2.47 11.14 -2.72
CA LEU A 93 2.84 12.54 -2.88
C LEU A 93 2.65 12.96 -4.35
N PRO A 94 1.73 13.90 -4.64
CA PRO A 94 1.47 14.35 -6.00
C PRO A 94 2.72 14.94 -6.68
N PRO A 95 2.90 14.79 -8.01
CA PRO A 95 4.06 15.34 -8.72
C PRO A 95 4.30 16.84 -8.49
N ALA A 96 3.22 17.63 -8.36
CA ALA A 96 3.30 19.06 -8.10
C ALA A 96 3.86 19.42 -6.70
N GLU A 97 3.85 18.46 -5.77
CA GLU A 97 4.37 18.60 -4.40
C GLU A 97 5.78 18.00 -4.24
N ARG A 98 6.33 17.38 -5.29
CA ARG A 98 7.67 16.79 -5.27
C ARG A 98 8.74 17.85 -5.51
N GLY A 99 9.87 17.72 -4.82
CA GLY A 99 10.97 18.66 -4.93
C GLY A 99 12.29 18.04 -4.46
N GLY A 100 13.20 18.88 -3.96
CA GLY A 100 14.48 18.46 -3.40
C GLY A 100 14.36 17.77 -2.04
N LEU A 101 15.51 17.50 -1.39
CA LEU A 101 15.55 16.81 -0.09
C LEU A 101 14.74 17.51 1.00
N ASP A 102 14.62 18.84 0.95
CA ASP A 102 13.84 19.62 1.93
C ASP A 102 12.34 19.29 1.85
N THR A 103 11.84 18.98 0.67
CA THR A 103 10.44 18.50 0.50
C THR A 103 10.21 17.19 1.27
N PHE A 104 11.13 16.23 1.16
CA PHE A 104 11.02 14.96 1.87
C PHE A 104 11.21 15.13 3.37
N ARG A 105 12.08 16.06 3.81
CA ARG A 105 12.22 16.41 5.24
C ARG A 105 10.94 17.00 5.80
N ALA A 106 10.34 17.96 5.09
CA ALA A 106 9.08 18.59 5.50
C ALA A 106 7.91 17.58 5.49
N LEU A 107 7.89 16.67 4.49
CA LEU A 107 6.91 15.58 4.43
C LEU A 107 7.06 14.66 5.65
N ALA A 108 8.26 14.20 5.98
CA ALA A 108 8.48 13.35 7.14
C ALA A 108 8.02 14.00 8.45
N ASP A 109 8.29 15.28 8.63
CA ASP A 109 7.84 16.04 9.82
C ASP A 109 6.31 16.15 9.86
N LYS A 110 5.67 16.35 8.71
CA LYS A 110 4.20 16.36 8.57
C LYS A 110 3.62 14.99 8.92
N LEU A 111 4.21 13.91 8.42
CA LEU A 111 3.74 12.55 8.68
C LEU A 111 3.96 12.12 10.14
N ASN A 112 5.06 12.52 10.78
CA ASN A 112 5.25 12.28 12.21
C ASN A 112 4.14 12.94 13.05
N ARG A 113 3.75 14.19 12.72
CA ARG A 113 2.61 14.85 13.40
C ARG A 113 1.28 14.13 13.17
N SER A 114 1.03 13.64 11.97
CA SER A 114 -0.17 12.87 11.65
C SER A 114 -0.16 11.50 12.35
N GLY A 115 1.00 10.86 12.38
CA GLY A 115 1.20 9.59 13.07
C GLY A 115 0.96 9.70 14.59
N GLU A 116 1.35 10.82 15.22
CA GLU A 116 1.04 11.02 16.63
C GLU A 116 -0.48 11.09 16.87
N LYS A 117 -1.24 11.75 16.00
CA LYS A 117 -2.71 11.78 16.10
C LYS A 117 -3.31 10.37 15.93
N CYS A 118 -2.84 9.61 14.95
CA CYS A 118 -3.25 8.22 14.73
C CYS A 118 -2.92 7.35 15.94
N ARG A 119 -1.71 7.47 16.49
CA ARG A 119 -1.26 6.71 17.66
C ARG A 119 -2.14 6.96 18.89
N VAL A 120 -2.53 8.21 19.14
CA VAL A 120 -3.47 8.56 20.23
C VAL A 120 -4.84 7.89 20.02
N ALA A 121 -5.27 7.73 18.79
CA ALA A 121 -6.50 7.03 18.45
C ALA A 121 -6.38 5.47 18.48
N GLY A 122 -5.15 4.95 18.65
CA GLY A 122 -4.89 3.51 18.61
C GLY A 122 -4.73 2.94 17.19
N ILE A 123 -4.46 3.79 16.19
CA ILE A 123 -4.25 3.43 14.79
C ILE A 123 -2.77 3.54 14.47
N THR A 124 -2.21 2.54 13.77
CA THR A 124 -0.85 2.62 13.23
C THR A 124 -0.86 3.41 11.93
N PHE A 125 -0.03 4.45 11.86
CA PHE A 125 0.10 5.25 10.65
C PHE A 125 1.27 4.75 9.80
N CYS A 126 1.08 4.66 8.47
CA CYS A 126 2.09 4.16 7.55
C CYS A 126 2.31 5.13 6.38
N TYR A 127 3.52 5.08 5.81
CA TYR A 127 3.88 5.70 4.54
C TYR A 127 3.98 4.64 3.45
N HIS A 128 3.28 4.84 2.32
CA HIS A 128 3.34 3.98 1.15
C HIS A 128 4.28 4.58 0.09
N ASN A 129 5.22 3.78 -0.40
CA ASN A 129 6.18 4.22 -1.40
C ASN A 129 5.70 4.00 -2.84
N HIS A 130 6.21 4.87 -3.72
CA HIS A 130 6.23 4.68 -5.17
C HIS A 130 7.66 4.60 -5.69
N ALA A 131 7.86 4.86 -6.98
CA ALA A 131 9.19 4.83 -7.60
C ALA A 131 9.97 6.14 -7.39
N PHE A 132 9.30 7.28 -7.36
CA PHE A 132 9.93 8.60 -7.37
C PHE A 132 10.81 8.85 -6.13
N GLU A 133 10.49 8.26 -5.00
CA GLU A 133 11.28 8.41 -3.78
C GLU A 133 12.68 7.80 -3.90
N PHE A 134 12.87 6.85 -4.80
CA PHE A 134 14.15 6.17 -5.02
C PHE A 134 15.03 6.88 -6.05
N ALA A 135 14.54 7.95 -6.70
CA ALA A 135 15.35 8.74 -7.63
C ALA A 135 16.61 9.27 -6.92
N PRO A 136 17.79 9.19 -7.57
CA PRO A 136 18.99 9.80 -7.05
C PRO A 136 18.81 11.31 -6.88
N LEU A 137 19.09 11.82 -5.68
CA LEU A 137 18.87 13.21 -5.31
C LEU A 137 19.95 13.67 -4.34
N GLU A 138 20.83 14.57 -4.78
CA GLU A 138 21.88 15.19 -3.93
C GLU A 138 22.74 14.17 -3.14
N GLY A 139 23.10 13.05 -3.77
CA GLY A 139 23.92 12.00 -3.15
C GLY A 139 23.18 11.00 -2.26
N THR A 140 21.85 11.10 -2.18
CA THR A 140 20.97 10.18 -1.46
C THR A 140 19.67 9.96 -2.25
N THR A 141 18.56 9.60 -1.60
CA THR A 141 17.23 9.47 -2.19
C THR A 141 16.19 10.05 -1.24
N GLY A 142 15.03 10.45 -1.77
CA GLY A 142 13.89 10.85 -0.93
C GLY A 142 13.47 9.75 0.03
N PHE A 143 13.49 8.48 -0.43
CA PHE A 143 13.17 7.33 0.41
C PHE A 143 14.12 7.19 1.61
N GLN A 144 15.44 7.38 1.41
CA GLN A 144 16.39 7.33 2.52
C GLN A 144 16.13 8.45 3.52
N VAL A 145 15.79 9.67 3.06
CA VAL A 145 15.39 10.78 3.95
C VAL A 145 14.17 10.39 4.81
N MET A 146 13.17 9.74 4.19
CA MET A 146 12.00 9.25 4.93
C MET A 146 12.39 8.18 5.96
N VAL A 147 13.27 7.24 5.61
CA VAL A 147 13.76 6.20 6.53
C VAL A 147 14.45 6.81 7.75
N ASP A 148 15.28 7.84 7.53
CA ASP A 148 16.10 8.47 8.59
C ASP A 148 15.27 9.40 9.49
N ARG A 149 14.21 10.02 8.95
CA ARG A 149 13.47 11.10 9.62
C ARG A 149 12.11 10.70 10.20
N LEU A 150 11.47 9.67 9.66
CA LEU A 150 10.23 9.15 10.24
C LEU A 150 10.54 8.45 11.56
N ASP A 151 9.88 8.92 12.63
CA ASP A 151 9.95 8.26 13.95
C ASP A 151 9.26 6.89 13.86
N PRO A 152 9.98 5.79 14.15
CA PRO A 152 9.42 4.44 14.07
C PRO A 152 8.25 4.19 15.04
N LYS A 153 8.05 5.03 16.05
CA LYS A 153 6.91 4.97 16.96
C LYS A 153 5.68 5.68 16.43
N LEU A 154 5.84 6.53 15.42
CA LEU A 154 4.79 7.38 14.87
C LEU A 154 4.38 6.99 13.46
N CYS A 155 5.34 6.55 12.62
CA CYS A 155 5.07 6.22 11.23
C CYS A 155 5.89 4.99 10.81
N ALA A 156 5.18 3.93 10.44
CA ALA A 156 5.72 2.73 9.83
C ALA A 156 5.74 2.86 8.30
N PHE A 157 6.17 1.81 7.61
CA PHE A 157 6.14 1.74 6.15
C PHE A 157 5.13 0.69 5.68
N GLU A 158 4.43 0.99 4.62
CA GLU A 158 3.80 0.04 3.73
C GLU A 158 4.64 -0.05 2.47
N ILE A 159 5.31 -1.18 2.26
CA ILE A 159 6.24 -1.33 1.14
C ILE A 159 5.53 -1.93 -0.07
N ASP A 160 5.53 -1.19 -1.17
CA ASP A 160 5.10 -1.70 -2.47
C ASP A 160 6.27 -2.34 -3.21
N CYS A 161 6.21 -3.67 -3.37
CA CYS A 161 7.28 -4.46 -3.97
C CYS A 161 7.49 -4.15 -5.46
N PHE A 162 6.43 -3.81 -6.20
CA PHE A 162 6.52 -3.43 -7.61
C PHE A 162 7.26 -2.11 -7.76
N TRP A 163 6.85 -1.07 -7.03
CA TRP A 163 7.45 0.25 -7.14
C TRP A 163 8.90 0.26 -6.68
N VAL A 164 9.28 -0.56 -5.69
CA VAL A 164 10.69 -0.80 -5.36
C VAL A 164 11.42 -1.46 -6.52
N SER A 165 10.83 -2.48 -7.13
CA SER A 165 11.49 -3.29 -8.17
C SER A 165 11.70 -2.55 -9.49
N VAL A 166 10.79 -1.63 -9.88
CA VAL A 166 10.96 -0.84 -11.12
C VAL A 166 12.09 0.16 -11.03
N THR A 167 12.54 0.52 -9.84
CA THR A 167 13.72 1.37 -9.63
C THR A 167 15.04 0.60 -9.62
N GLY A 168 15.00 -0.71 -9.89
CA GLY A 168 16.18 -1.57 -9.89
C GLY A 168 16.60 -2.06 -8.49
N HIS A 169 15.87 -1.72 -7.45
CA HIS A 169 16.14 -2.20 -6.09
C HIS A 169 15.50 -3.58 -5.85
N ASP A 170 16.09 -4.35 -4.92
CA ASP A 170 15.55 -5.64 -4.47
C ASP A 170 14.57 -5.44 -3.31
N PRO A 171 13.26 -5.74 -3.51
CA PRO A 171 12.26 -5.61 -2.45
C PRO A 171 12.56 -6.49 -1.23
N ALA A 172 13.09 -7.70 -1.43
CA ALA A 172 13.43 -8.60 -0.33
C ALA A 172 14.57 -8.04 0.54
N ALA A 173 15.59 -7.42 -0.09
CA ALA A 173 16.68 -6.76 0.63
C ALA A 173 16.18 -5.53 1.39
N LEU A 174 15.30 -4.73 0.78
CA LEU A 174 14.71 -3.56 1.43
C LEU A 174 13.89 -3.93 2.65
N LEU A 175 13.03 -4.96 2.54
CA LEU A 175 12.22 -5.46 3.65
C LEU A 175 13.11 -5.88 4.83
N ARG A 176 14.18 -6.65 4.57
CA ARG A 176 15.14 -7.03 5.63
C ARG A 176 15.82 -5.81 6.27
N LYS A 177 16.20 -4.80 5.47
CA LYS A 177 16.81 -3.56 5.97
C LYS A 177 15.85 -2.79 6.90
N LEU A 178 14.55 -2.83 6.62
CA LEU A 178 13.51 -2.12 7.37
C LEU A 178 12.84 -2.99 8.44
N SER A 179 13.46 -4.09 8.87
CA SER A 179 12.90 -5.01 9.88
C SER A 179 12.35 -4.27 11.09
N GLY A 180 11.14 -4.65 11.52
CA GLY A 180 10.42 -4.03 12.63
C GLY A 180 9.70 -2.70 12.28
N ARG A 181 9.82 -2.21 11.01
CA ARG A 181 9.20 -0.96 10.57
C ARG A 181 8.18 -1.14 9.45
N VAL A 182 7.91 -2.37 8.99
CA VAL A 182 7.06 -2.66 7.83
C VAL A 182 5.95 -3.63 8.23
N PRO A 183 4.83 -3.16 8.77
CA PRO A 183 3.69 -4.03 9.07
C PRO A 183 2.90 -4.45 7.82
N LEU A 184 2.93 -3.68 6.74
CA LEU A 184 2.11 -3.84 5.55
C LEU A 184 2.98 -3.94 4.29
N VAL A 185 2.57 -4.79 3.33
CA VAL A 185 3.21 -4.85 2.00
C VAL A 185 2.17 -4.96 0.89
N HIS A 186 2.45 -4.30 -0.25
CA HIS A 186 1.74 -4.53 -1.49
C HIS A 186 2.45 -5.56 -2.35
N LEU A 187 1.69 -6.56 -2.77
CA LEU A 187 2.13 -7.63 -3.66
C LEU A 187 1.62 -7.33 -5.07
N LYS A 188 2.53 -6.86 -5.92
CA LYS A 188 2.26 -6.40 -7.28
C LYS A 188 3.42 -6.86 -8.17
N ASP A 189 3.18 -7.68 -9.19
CA ASP A 189 4.24 -8.27 -10.00
C ASP A 189 4.58 -7.44 -11.24
N LYS A 190 5.75 -7.68 -11.79
CA LYS A 190 6.38 -6.90 -12.86
C LYS A 190 6.68 -7.75 -14.09
N ALA A 191 6.31 -7.27 -15.28
CA ALA A 191 6.64 -7.90 -16.54
C ALA A 191 8.14 -7.99 -16.79
N PRO A 192 8.62 -9.03 -17.49
CA PRO A 192 9.99 -9.07 -17.97
C PRO A 192 10.30 -7.90 -18.91
N GLY A 193 11.53 -7.38 -18.85
CA GLY A 193 11.97 -6.27 -19.69
C GLY A 193 11.43 -4.90 -19.32
N THR A 194 10.68 -4.75 -18.22
CA THR A 194 10.26 -3.44 -17.71
C THR A 194 11.50 -2.59 -17.43
N PRO A 195 11.61 -1.39 -18.02
CA PRO A 195 12.77 -0.53 -17.83
C PRO A 195 12.85 -0.01 -16.39
N VAL A 196 14.06 0.36 -15.97
CA VAL A 196 14.24 1.08 -14.71
C VAL A 196 13.71 2.49 -14.87
N VAL A 197 12.77 2.88 -13.98
CA VAL A 197 12.18 4.22 -13.93
C VAL A 197 12.10 4.71 -12.49
N PHE A 198 12.10 6.04 -12.32
CA PHE A 198 11.98 6.71 -11.03
C PHE A 198 10.76 7.65 -10.99
N ASP A 199 9.72 7.29 -11.72
CA ASP A 199 8.42 7.96 -11.73
C ASP A 199 7.32 6.90 -12.00
N GLU A 200 6.08 7.33 -12.20
CA GLU A 200 4.96 6.44 -12.50
C GLU A 200 4.73 6.27 -14.03
N SER A 201 5.68 6.64 -14.87
CA SER A 201 5.60 6.50 -16.35
C SER A 201 5.84 5.06 -16.82
N VAL A 202 5.31 4.11 -16.07
CA VAL A 202 5.40 2.69 -16.39
C VAL A 202 4.29 2.30 -17.36
N ASP A 203 4.65 1.55 -18.42
CA ASP A 203 3.66 1.02 -19.36
C ASP A 203 2.62 0.16 -18.61
N ARG A 204 1.35 0.26 -19.03
CA ARG A 204 0.27 -0.58 -18.47
C ARG A 204 0.57 -2.07 -18.54
N ALA A 205 1.29 -2.49 -19.59
CA ALA A 205 1.71 -3.86 -19.77
C ALA A 205 2.85 -4.30 -18.83
N ALA A 206 3.41 -3.40 -18.02
CA ALA A 206 4.38 -3.75 -17.00
C ALA A 206 3.75 -4.42 -15.77
N PHE A 207 2.48 -4.15 -15.50
CA PHE A 207 1.77 -4.75 -14.37
C PHE A 207 1.38 -6.19 -14.69
N ARG A 208 1.65 -7.11 -13.76
CA ARG A 208 1.31 -8.52 -13.85
C ARG A 208 0.63 -9.00 -12.58
N GLU A 209 -0.17 -10.03 -12.73
CA GLU A 209 -0.65 -10.82 -11.63
C GLU A 209 0.52 -11.41 -10.86
N VAL A 210 0.42 -11.49 -9.55
CA VAL A 210 1.45 -12.09 -8.70
C VAL A 210 1.73 -13.53 -9.15
N GLY A 211 2.99 -13.80 -9.53
CA GLY A 211 3.45 -15.07 -10.07
C GLY A 211 3.46 -15.16 -11.60
N ASN A 212 2.91 -14.18 -12.31
CA ASN A 212 2.97 -14.08 -13.77
C ASN A 212 4.05 -13.11 -14.28
N GLY A 213 4.83 -12.55 -13.36
CA GLY A 213 5.93 -11.63 -13.64
C GLY A 213 7.31 -12.22 -13.36
N VAL A 214 8.24 -11.35 -12.98
CA VAL A 214 9.65 -11.73 -12.80
C VAL A 214 10.15 -11.57 -11.35
N LEU A 215 9.29 -11.16 -10.41
CA LEU A 215 9.72 -10.98 -9.03
C LEU A 215 9.88 -12.33 -8.32
N ASP A 216 10.96 -12.48 -7.54
CA ASP A 216 11.16 -13.67 -6.69
C ASP A 216 10.28 -13.59 -5.44
N TRP A 217 9.03 -14.00 -5.60
CA TRP A 217 8.05 -13.98 -4.51
C TRP A 217 8.47 -14.82 -3.31
N ALA A 218 9.17 -15.92 -3.54
CA ALA A 218 9.66 -16.74 -2.43
C ALA A 218 10.69 -15.97 -1.58
N ALA A 219 11.61 -15.25 -2.22
CA ALA A 219 12.58 -14.40 -1.51
C ALA A 219 11.91 -13.19 -0.84
N ILE A 220 10.96 -12.54 -1.54
CA ILE A 220 10.22 -11.37 -1.01
C ILE A 220 9.43 -11.76 0.23
N LEU A 221 8.67 -12.85 0.19
CA LEU A 221 7.83 -13.27 1.29
C LEU A 221 8.65 -13.77 2.49
N ARG A 222 9.78 -14.46 2.27
CA ARG A 222 10.73 -14.74 3.37
C ARG A 222 11.31 -13.46 3.98
N GLY A 223 11.66 -12.48 3.13
CA GLY A 223 12.11 -11.17 3.58
C GLY A 223 11.05 -10.45 4.40
N ALA A 224 9.81 -10.46 3.96
CA ALA A 224 8.67 -9.88 4.65
C ALA A 224 8.42 -10.55 6.01
N ALA A 225 8.40 -11.89 6.05
CA ALA A 225 8.22 -12.63 7.29
C ALA A 225 9.34 -12.32 8.31
N SER A 226 10.61 -12.29 7.86
CA SER A 226 11.74 -11.95 8.73
C SER A 226 11.73 -10.47 9.17
N ALA A 227 11.12 -9.58 8.40
CA ALA A 227 10.94 -8.17 8.74
C ALA A 227 9.78 -7.92 9.72
N GLY A 228 8.93 -8.92 9.98
CA GLY A 228 7.78 -8.81 10.87
C GLY A 228 6.51 -8.26 10.19
N VAL A 229 6.41 -8.37 8.85
CA VAL A 229 5.21 -7.99 8.11
C VAL A 229 4.00 -8.79 8.59
N GLN A 230 2.90 -8.11 8.82
CA GLN A 230 1.68 -8.69 9.38
C GLN A 230 0.60 -8.89 8.32
N HIS A 231 0.47 -7.95 7.36
CA HIS A 231 -0.58 -7.96 6.35
C HIS A 231 0.00 -7.82 4.94
N TYR A 232 -0.58 -8.56 4.02
CA TYR A 232 -0.13 -8.73 2.65
C TYR A 232 -1.29 -8.42 1.71
N PHE A 233 -1.24 -7.31 0.97
CA PHE A 233 -2.31 -6.90 0.07
C PHE A 233 -1.89 -7.09 -1.38
N VAL A 234 -2.65 -7.90 -2.12
CA VAL A 234 -2.52 -7.96 -3.57
C VAL A 234 -3.10 -6.68 -4.16
N GLU A 235 -2.33 -6.04 -5.03
CA GLU A 235 -2.78 -4.90 -5.82
C GLU A 235 -2.31 -5.03 -7.27
N GLN A 236 -3.11 -4.51 -8.20
CA GLN A 236 -2.73 -4.34 -9.59
C GLN A 236 -3.37 -3.08 -10.15
N ASP A 237 -2.56 -2.04 -10.42
CA ASP A 237 -3.06 -0.75 -10.89
C ASP A 237 -3.70 -0.83 -12.27
N GLN A 238 -3.19 -1.72 -13.12
CA GLN A 238 -3.69 -1.96 -14.46
C GLN A 238 -3.84 -3.46 -14.70
N THR A 239 -5.04 -3.88 -14.99
CA THR A 239 -5.35 -5.27 -15.35
C THR A 239 -5.58 -5.39 -16.87
N PRO A 240 -5.18 -6.49 -17.51
CA PRO A 240 -5.38 -6.69 -18.95
C PRO A 240 -6.86 -6.91 -19.31
N GLY A 241 -7.69 -7.29 -18.33
CA GLY A 241 -9.11 -7.61 -18.51
C GLY A 241 -9.91 -7.37 -17.24
N ASP A 242 -10.77 -8.32 -16.87
CA ASP A 242 -11.54 -8.25 -15.63
C ASP A 242 -10.59 -8.31 -14.41
N PRO A 243 -10.58 -7.28 -13.53
CA PRO A 243 -9.71 -7.28 -12.37
C PRO A 243 -9.97 -8.45 -11.41
N LEU A 244 -11.17 -9.02 -11.38
CA LEU A 244 -11.46 -10.20 -10.58
C LEU A 244 -10.75 -11.44 -11.10
N ASP A 245 -10.52 -11.54 -12.40
CA ASP A 245 -9.74 -12.64 -12.99
C ASP A 245 -8.24 -12.50 -12.64
N SER A 246 -7.71 -11.28 -12.66
CA SER A 246 -6.35 -11.01 -12.20
C SER A 246 -6.18 -11.33 -10.71
N LEU A 247 -7.14 -10.97 -9.88
CA LEU A 247 -7.13 -11.33 -8.45
C LEU A 247 -7.16 -12.85 -8.22
N ARG A 248 -7.94 -13.60 -9.02
CA ARG A 248 -7.97 -15.07 -8.93
C ARG A 248 -6.61 -15.69 -9.24
N GLN A 249 -5.93 -15.21 -10.29
CA GLN A 249 -4.60 -15.68 -10.67
C GLN A 249 -3.58 -15.41 -9.57
N SER A 250 -3.51 -14.19 -9.06
CA SER A 250 -2.61 -13.80 -7.98
C SER A 250 -2.84 -14.65 -6.72
N TYR A 251 -4.09 -14.83 -6.31
CA TYR A 251 -4.43 -15.65 -5.15
C TYR A 251 -4.06 -17.12 -5.35
N ALA A 252 -4.37 -17.67 -6.54
CA ALA A 252 -4.09 -19.07 -6.85
C ALA A 252 -2.58 -19.39 -6.85
N TYR A 253 -1.73 -18.42 -7.18
CA TYR A 253 -0.28 -18.54 -7.06
C TYR A 253 0.15 -18.46 -5.59
N LEU A 254 -0.23 -17.38 -4.89
CA LEU A 254 0.19 -17.11 -3.52
C LEU A 254 -0.24 -18.21 -2.54
N SER A 255 -1.44 -18.76 -2.71
CA SER A 255 -1.98 -19.82 -1.85
C SER A 255 -1.21 -21.14 -1.92
N LYS A 256 -0.37 -21.34 -2.93
CA LYS A 256 0.48 -22.53 -3.10
C LYS A 256 1.88 -22.36 -2.52
N LEU A 257 2.28 -21.14 -2.18
CA LEU A 257 3.61 -20.88 -1.65
C LEU A 257 3.69 -21.27 -0.17
N ASN A 258 4.63 -22.15 0.15
CA ASN A 258 5.00 -22.52 1.51
C ASN A 258 6.31 -21.79 1.87
N TYR A 259 6.31 -20.90 2.87
CA TYR A 259 7.50 -20.20 3.41
C TYR A 259 7.31 -19.82 4.86
#